data_7858d24a1644ad0100da05c025ecbe4f
#
_entry.id   7858d24a1644ad0100da05c025ecbe4f
#
_cell.length_a   1.000
_cell.length_b   1.000
_cell.length_c   1.000
_cell.angle_alpha   90.00
_cell.angle_beta   90.00
_cell.angle_gamma   90.00
#
_symmetry.space_group_name_H-M   'P 1'
#
loop_
_entity.id
_entity.type
_entity.pdbx_description
1 polymer ?
#
loop_
_entity_poly.entity_id
_entity_poly.type
_entity_poly.pdbx_seq_one_letter_code
_entity_poly.pdbx_strand_id
1 'polypeptide(L)'
;MIIDKNKDYQIDGYLYRNFITLSLEEKKMVLGWRNHDSIRRWMNHTEEIPLENHLKYLESLKSRDDVYYWLVYRDGMAIGVVDILDVNLETGCAETGYYLNPEYLDAGIGFEFYYYFKCFFHDVLLIEKGVGELLVGNLNSYMLITYFGGHAEKATKRDNGTYLSMVTTKESFDKVKNDANDLLKFAKYIKKNKINWEEIIKSLV
;
A
#
# COMPACT_ATOMS: atom_id res chain seq x y z
N MET A 1 10.53 -18.75 -1.41
CA MET A 1 10.36 -18.16 -0.06
C MET A 1 8.96 -18.49 0.45
N ILE A 2 8.76 -18.71 1.73
CA ILE A 2 7.43 -18.93 2.33
C ILE A 2 7.16 -17.74 3.24
N ILE A 3 6.06 -17.02 3.02
CA ILE A 3 5.62 -15.95 3.92
C ILE A 3 4.88 -16.60 5.09
N ASP A 4 5.45 -16.50 6.30
CA ASP A 4 4.83 -17.07 7.49
C ASP A 4 3.75 -16.11 8.03
N LYS A 5 2.50 -16.52 7.93
CA LYS A 5 1.32 -15.76 8.39
C LYS A 5 1.18 -15.70 9.91
N ASN A 6 1.83 -16.60 10.64
CA ASN A 6 1.75 -16.65 12.11
C ASN A 6 2.87 -15.85 12.77
N LYS A 7 3.78 -15.29 11.97
CA LYS A 7 4.90 -14.51 12.45
C LYS A 7 4.63 -13.01 12.33
N ASP A 8 4.86 -12.28 13.41
CA ASP A 8 5.00 -10.83 13.35
C ASP A 8 6.38 -10.47 12.79
N TYR A 9 6.41 -9.48 11.88
CA TYR A 9 7.65 -8.94 11.33
C TYR A 9 7.94 -7.57 11.93
N GLN A 10 9.21 -7.25 12.15
CA GLN A 10 9.60 -5.97 12.74
C GLN A 10 10.75 -5.34 11.96
N ILE A 11 10.64 -4.02 11.68
CA ILE A 11 11.65 -3.21 11.03
C ILE A 11 11.64 -1.83 11.69
N ASP A 12 12.74 -1.42 12.33
CA ASP A 12 12.97 -0.06 12.85
C ASP A 12 11.77 0.55 13.61
N GLY A 13 11.18 -0.19 14.54
CA GLY A 13 10.02 0.25 15.32
C GLY A 13 8.66 0.04 14.66
N TYR A 14 8.64 -0.43 13.41
CA TYR A 14 7.42 -0.85 12.73
C TYR A 14 7.17 -2.33 12.94
N LEU A 15 5.96 -2.69 13.41
CA LEU A 15 5.51 -4.07 13.59
C LEU A 15 4.42 -4.37 12.57
N TYR A 16 4.58 -5.47 11.82
CA TYR A 16 3.64 -5.96 10.83
C TYR A 16 2.98 -7.24 11.35
N ARG A 17 1.73 -7.15 11.80
CA ARG A 17 0.94 -8.27 12.30
C ARG A 17 -0.03 -8.76 11.26
N ASN A 18 0.06 -10.05 10.90
CA ASN A 18 -0.81 -10.60 9.85
C ASN A 18 -2.28 -10.63 10.29
N PHE A 19 -3.20 -10.40 9.35
CA PHE A 19 -4.63 -10.33 9.62
C PHE A 19 -5.22 -11.63 10.19
N ILE A 20 -4.62 -12.80 9.91
CA ILE A 20 -5.13 -14.07 10.46
C ILE A 20 -4.92 -14.18 11.99
N THR A 21 -3.97 -13.42 12.54
CA THR A 21 -3.64 -13.43 13.98
C THR A 21 -4.32 -12.30 14.76
N LEU A 22 -5.05 -11.40 14.08
CA LEU A 22 -5.72 -10.28 14.73
C LEU A 22 -6.85 -10.72 15.67
N SER A 23 -6.97 -10.03 16.79
CA SER A 23 -8.12 -10.11 17.68
C SER A 23 -9.40 -9.61 16.99
N LEU A 24 -10.57 -9.94 17.53
CA LEU A 24 -11.83 -9.45 16.99
C LEU A 24 -11.93 -7.92 16.98
N GLU A 25 -11.38 -7.27 18.01
CA GLU A 25 -11.40 -5.80 18.11
C GLU A 25 -10.50 -5.16 17.05
N GLU A 26 -9.32 -5.72 16.78
CA GLU A 26 -8.45 -5.27 15.69
C GLU A 26 -9.10 -5.49 14.32
N LYS A 27 -9.79 -6.61 14.11
CA LYS A 27 -10.55 -6.88 12.87
C LYS A 27 -11.67 -5.86 12.64
N LYS A 28 -12.39 -5.48 13.67
CA LYS A 28 -13.42 -4.43 13.60
C LYS A 28 -12.79 -3.05 13.35
N MET A 29 -11.66 -2.76 13.99
CA MET A 29 -10.94 -1.50 13.82
C MET A 29 -10.49 -1.32 12.37
N VAL A 30 -9.83 -2.30 11.76
CA VAL A 30 -9.39 -2.20 10.35
C VAL A 30 -10.57 -2.12 9.38
N LEU A 31 -11.70 -2.76 9.70
CA LEU A 31 -12.94 -2.60 8.93
C LEU A 31 -13.47 -1.16 9.02
N GLY A 32 -13.48 -0.57 10.22
CA GLY A 32 -13.86 0.83 10.40
C GLY A 32 -13.02 1.78 9.56
N TRP A 33 -11.71 1.57 9.50
CA TRP A 33 -10.83 2.36 8.64
C TRP A 33 -11.12 2.15 7.16
N ARG A 34 -11.29 0.88 6.72
CA ARG A 34 -11.58 0.54 5.33
C ARG A 34 -12.91 1.14 4.85
N ASN A 35 -13.90 1.22 5.72
CA ASN A 35 -15.21 1.80 5.45
C ASN A 35 -15.27 3.33 5.62
N HIS A 36 -14.23 3.95 6.19
CA HIS A 36 -14.19 5.41 6.33
C HIS A 36 -14.12 6.10 4.96
N ASP A 37 -14.89 7.17 4.76
CA ASP A 37 -15.01 7.86 3.46
C ASP A 37 -13.68 8.35 2.89
N SER A 38 -12.76 8.79 3.77
CA SER A 38 -11.42 9.25 3.35
C SER A 38 -10.57 8.13 2.74
N ILE A 39 -10.87 6.86 3.04
CA ILE A 39 -10.17 5.68 2.55
C ILE A 39 -10.94 5.07 1.38
N ARG A 40 -12.21 4.69 1.58
CA ARG A 40 -12.98 3.93 0.60
C ARG A 40 -13.13 4.63 -0.75
N ARG A 41 -13.17 5.97 -0.79
CA ARG A 41 -13.24 6.76 -2.02
C ARG A 41 -12.08 6.51 -3.01
N TRP A 42 -10.96 5.99 -2.52
CA TRP A 42 -9.77 5.68 -3.33
C TRP A 42 -9.66 4.21 -3.71
N MET A 43 -10.57 3.38 -3.22
CA MET A 43 -10.57 1.94 -3.46
C MET A 43 -11.35 1.58 -4.73
N ASN A 44 -11.01 0.42 -5.32
CA ASN A 44 -11.73 -0.11 -6.48
C ASN A 44 -13.21 -0.37 -6.18
N HIS A 45 -13.52 -0.75 -4.94
CA HIS A 45 -14.89 -0.93 -4.43
C HIS A 45 -15.16 0.11 -3.35
N THR A 46 -16.09 1.03 -3.63
CA THR A 46 -16.42 2.17 -2.77
C THR A 46 -17.59 1.92 -1.82
N GLU A 47 -18.22 0.76 -1.90
CA GLU A 47 -19.32 0.38 -1.01
C GLU A 47 -18.81 0.00 0.38
N GLU A 48 -19.65 0.19 1.41
CA GLU A 48 -19.36 -0.28 2.75
C GLU A 48 -19.36 -1.80 2.82
N ILE A 49 -18.36 -2.33 3.50
CA ILE A 49 -18.24 -3.77 3.74
C ILE A 49 -18.94 -4.11 5.04
N PRO A 50 -20.00 -4.97 5.03
CA PRO A 50 -20.63 -5.47 6.24
C PRO A 50 -19.63 -6.29 7.10
N LEU A 51 -19.77 -6.20 8.44
CA LEU A 51 -18.90 -6.91 9.37
C LEU A 51 -18.84 -8.43 9.09
N GLU A 52 -19.99 -9.03 8.82
CA GLU A 52 -20.07 -10.47 8.52
C GLU A 52 -19.20 -10.84 7.29
N ASN A 53 -19.32 -10.05 6.21
CA ASN A 53 -18.56 -10.27 5.00
C ASN A 53 -17.06 -10.09 5.24
N HIS A 54 -16.69 -9.08 6.02
CA HIS A 54 -15.31 -8.84 6.40
C HIS A 54 -14.73 -10.02 7.19
N LEU A 55 -15.42 -10.49 8.24
CA LEU A 55 -14.95 -11.61 9.04
C LEU A 55 -14.85 -12.90 8.23
N LYS A 56 -15.83 -13.16 7.35
CA LYS A 56 -15.79 -14.30 6.43
C LYS A 56 -14.61 -14.24 5.47
N TYR A 57 -14.33 -13.05 4.93
CA TYR A 57 -13.15 -12.84 4.09
C TYR A 57 -11.85 -13.09 4.85
N LEU A 58 -11.70 -12.54 6.07
CA LEU A 58 -10.50 -12.75 6.89
C LEU A 58 -10.29 -14.23 7.25
N GLU A 59 -11.37 -14.99 7.47
CA GLU A 59 -11.26 -16.43 7.72
C GLU A 59 -10.73 -17.16 6.48
N SER A 60 -11.15 -16.76 5.27
CA SER A 60 -10.68 -17.35 4.01
C SER A 60 -9.18 -17.14 3.77
N LEU A 61 -8.57 -16.09 4.35
CA LEU A 61 -7.14 -15.83 4.21
C LEU A 61 -6.25 -16.91 4.82
N LYS A 62 -6.77 -17.70 5.76
CA LYS A 62 -6.01 -18.78 6.41
C LYS A 62 -5.54 -19.84 5.43
N SER A 63 -6.35 -20.13 4.40
CA SER A 63 -6.08 -21.16 3.39
C SER A 63 -5.51 -20.64 2.08
N ARG A 64 -5.32 -19.31 1.94
CA ARG A 64 -4.82 -18.68 0.71
C ARG A 64 -3.34 -18.36 0.83
N ASP A 65 -2.55 -18.71 -0.17
CA ASP A 65 -1.11 -18.43 -0.24
C ASP A 65 -0.75 -17.38 -1.31
N ASP A 66 -1.78 -16.73 -1.85
CA ASP A 66 -1.69 -15.68 -2.86
C ASP A 66 -2.06 -14.29 -2.33
N VAL A 67 -2.53 -14.20 -1.09
CA VAL A 67 -3.03 -12.96 -0.47
C VAL A 67 -2.58 -12.82 0.97
N TYR A 68 -2.04 -11.67 1.31
CA TYR A 68 -1.57 -11.36 2.66
C TYR A 68 -1.89 -9.93 3.02
N TYR A 69 -2.38 -9.72 4.26
CA TYR A 69 -2.65 -8.41 4.85
C TYR A 69 -1.93 -8.28 6.18
N TRP A 70 -1.39 -7.12 6.47
CA TRP A 70 -0.80 -6.80 7.76
C TRP A 70 -1.35 -5.50 8.33
N LEU A 71 -1.75 -5.55 9.59
CA LEU A 71 -1.93 -4.39 10.42
C LEU A 71 -0.56 -3.89 10.87
N VAL A 72 -0.28 -2.62 10.63
CA VAL A 72 1.01 -2.01 10.91
C VAL A 72 0.92 -1.16 12.16
N TYR A 73 1.83 -1.42 13.09
CA TYR A 73 2.01 -0.64 14.30
C TYR A 73 3.32 0.13 14.25
N ARG A 74 3.33 1.31 14.87
CA ARG A 74 4.51 2.10 15.19
C ARG A 74 4.42 2.54 16.64
N ASP A 75 5.44 2.28 17.43
CA ASP A 75 5.49 2.63 18.86
C ASP A 75 4.25 2.15 19.63
N GLY A 76 3.73 0.96 19.30
CA GLY A 76 2.54 0.36 19.90
C GLY A 76 1.19 0.91 19.40
N MET A 77 1.19 1.90 18.51
CA MET A 77 -0.02 2.46 17.92
C MET A 77 -0.28 1.84 16.54
N ALA A 78 -1.52 1.41 16.29
CA ALA A 78 -1.95 0.89 15.00
C ALA A 78 -2.13 2.07 14.01
N ILE A 79 -1.30 2.13 12.97
CA ILE A 79 -1.18 3.29 12.09
C ILE A 79 -1.69 3.08 10.67
N GLY A 80 -1.86 1.85 10.23
CA GLY A 80 -2.33 1.58 8.87
C GLY A 80 -2.32 0.10 8.52
N VAL A 81 -2.62 -0.19 7.28
CA VAL A 81 -2.65 -1.52 6.70
C VAL A 81 -1.81 -1.55 5.44
N VAL A 82 -1.10 -2.65 5.23
CA VAL A 82 -0.44 -2.98 3.96
C VAL A 82 -0.89 -4.35 3.51
N ASP A 83 -0.94 -4.55 2.21
CA ASP A 83 -1.31 -5.84 1.62
C ASP A 83 -0.52 -6.17 0.37
N ILE A 84 -0.47 -7.46 0.08
CA ILE A 84 -0.02 -8.00 -1.19
C ILE A 84 -1.03 -9.03 -1.68
N LEU A 85 -1.38 -8.93 -2.94
CA LEU A 85 -2.36 -9.76 -3.62
C LEU A 85 -1.71 -10.41 -4.85
N ASP A 86 -2.32 -11.49 -5.33
CA ASP A 86 -1.87 -12.20 -6.52
C ASP A 86 -0.36 -12.52 -6.48
N VAL A 87 0.09 -12.94 -5.30
CA VAL A 87 1.51 -13.20 -5.04
C VAL A 87 1.99 -14.37 -5.88
N ASN A 88 2.96 -14.10 -6.74
CA ASN A 88 3.66 -15.11 -7.51
C ASN A 88 5.14 -15.17 -7.05
N LEU A 89 5.46 -16.14 -6.22
CA LEU A 89 6.79 -16.30 -5.64
C LEU A 89 7.85 -16.80 -6.65
N GLU A 90 7.41 -17.38 -7.78
CA GLU A 90 8.33 -17.82 -8.84
C GLU A 90 8.86 -16.62 -9.63
N THR A 91 7.98 -15.64 -9.92
CA THR A 91 8.36 -14.41 -10.63
C THR A 91 8.77 -13.28 -9.70
N GLY A 92 8.53 -13.42 -8.40
CA GLY A 92 8.75 -12.36 -7.42
C GLY A 92 7.80 -11.17 -7.59
N CYS A 93 6.61 -11.38 -8.17
CA CYS A 93 5.63 -10.32 -8.44
C CYS A 93 4.45 -10.38 -7.46
N ALA A 94 3.92 -9.21 -7.09
CA ALA A 94 2.67 -9.11 -6.35
C ALA A 94 1.95 -7.79 -6.66
N GLU A 95 0.63 -7.77 -6.56
CA GLU A 95 -0.12 -6.53 -6.43
C GLU A 95 0.08 -5.98 -5.00
N THR A 96 0.20 -4.68 -4.85
CA THR A 96 0.48 -4.04 -3.56
C THR A 96 -0.55 -2.99 -3.24
N GLY A 97 -1.07 -3.01 -2.01
CA GLY A 97 -1.97 -2.02 -1.48
C GLY A 97 -1.53 -1.49 -0.12
N TYR A 98 -2.02 -0.31 0.22
CA TYR A 98 -1.83 0.27 1.55
C TYR A 98 -2.85 1.36 1.85
N TYR A 99 -3.15 1.56 3.12
CA TYR A 99 -3.86 2.74 3.61
C TYR A 99 -3.49 3.02 5.06
N LEU A 100 -3.61 4.29 5.44
CA LEU A 100 -3.39 4.73 6.81
C LEU A 100 -4.69 4.65 7.63
N ASN A 101 -4.56 4.55 8.94
CA ASN A 101 -5.63 4.90 9.85
C ASN A 101 -6.11 6.33 9.54
N PRO A 102 -7.42 6.57 9.34
CA PRO A 102 -7.98 7.88 9.02
C PRO A 102 -7.53 9.02 9.95
N GLU A 103 -7.27 8.73 11.22
CA GLU A 103 -6.81 9.72 12.21
C GLU A 103 -5.41 10.28 11.90
N TYR A 104 -4.61 9.56 11.08
CA TYR A 104 -3.24 9.94 10.76
C TYR A 104 -3.03 10.44 9.32
N LEU A 105 -4.09 10.62 8.53
CA LEU A 105 -3.96 11.03 7.12
C LEU A 105 -3.24 12.37 6.95
N ASP A 106 -3.45 13.31 7.87
CA ASP A 106 -2.84 14.65 7.82
C ASP A 106 -1.68 14.83 8.83
N ALA A 107 -1.28 13.75 9.51
CA ALA A 107 -0.22 13.79 10.52
C ALA A 107 1.20 13.73 9.95
N GLY A 108 1.37 13.67 8.62
CA GLY A 108 2.68 13.61 7.97
C GLY A 108 3.38 12.26 8.02
N ILE A 109 2.79 11.25 8.67
CA ILE A 109 3.41 9.92 8.83
C ILE A 109 3.40 9.08 7.55
N GLY A 110 2.57 9.45 6.55
CA GLY A 110 2.40 8.69 5.31
C GLY A 110 3.70 8.48 4.53
N PHE A 111 4.61 9.46 4.61
CA PHE A 111 5.92 9.37 3.97
C PHE A 111 6.78 8.24 4.56
N GLU A 112 6.96 8.25 5.88
CA GLU A 112 7.74 7.25 6.59
C GLU A 112 7.07 5.87 6.54
N PHE A 113 5.74 5.83 6.71
CA PHE A 113 4.95 4.60 6.56
C PHE A 113 5.17 3.94 5.20
N TYR A 114 5.13 4.71 4.10
CA TYR A 114 5.32 4.18 2.75
C TYR A 114 6.76 3.70 2.53
N TYR A 115 7.77 4.43 3.05
CA TYR A 115 9.17 3.99 3.02
C TYR A 115 9.36 2.62 3.68
N TYR A 116 8.88 2.44 4.92
CA TYR A 116 9.01 1.18 5.63
C TYR A 116 8.15 0.06 5.03
N PHE A 117 7.01 0.40 4.43
CA PHE A 117 6.27 -0.56 3.62
C PHE A 117 7.12 -1.09 2.45
N LYS A 118 7.84 -0.21 1.75
CA LYS A 118 8.73 -0.65 0.66
C LYS A 118 9.92 -1.47 1.15
N CYS A 119 10.51 -1.12 2.30
CA CYS A 119 11.53 -1.94 2.93
C CYS A 119 10.98 -3.34 3.32
N PHE A 120 9.80 -3.39 3.94
CA PHE A 120 9.15 -4.66 4.26
C PHE A 120 8.91 -5.52 3.02
N PHE A 121 8.34 -4.92 1.98
CA PHE A 121 8.01 -5.59 0.73
C PHE A 121 9.25 -6.13 -0.01
N HIS A 122 10.26 -5.29 -0.21
CA HIS A 122 11.43 -5.64 -1.02
C HIS A 122 12.54 -6.36 -0.26
N ASP A 123 12.79 -5.99 1.02
CA ASP A 123 13.95 -6.51 1.75
C ASP A 123 13.58 -7.67 2.67
N VAL A 124 12.35 -7.71 3.21
CA VAL A 124 11.92 -8.78 4.13
C VAL A 124 11.13 -9.85 3.39
N LEU A 125 10.15 -9.45 2.57
CA LEU A 125 9.36 -10.39 1.78
C LEU A 125 10.04 -10.79 0.46
N LEU A 126 11.17 -10.15 0.11
CA LEU A 126 11.99 -10.41 -1.08
C LEU A 126 11.17 -10.40 -2.39
N ILE A 127 10.18 -9.52 -2.47
CA ILE A 127 9.39 -9.34 -3.69
C ILE A 127 10.13 -8.40 -4.64
N GLU A 128 10.31 -8.84 -5.88
CA GLU A 128 11.09 -8.10 -6.88
C GLU A 128 10.27 -7.01 -7.57
N LYS A 129 9.00 -7.26 -7.86
CA LYS A 129 8.14 -6.33 -8.58
C LYS A 129 6.80 -6.18 -7.86
N GLY A 130 6.46 -4.95 -7.51
CA GLY A 130 5.14 -4.55 -7.03
C GLY A 130 4.36 -3.82 -8.11
N VAL A 131 3.12 -4.22 -8.31
CA VAL A 131 2.14 -3.52 -9.15
C VAL A 131 1.02 -3.01 -8.25
N GLY A 132 0.49 -1.83 -8.51
CA GLY A 132 -0.66 -1.32 -7.77
C GLY A 132 -1.55 -0.49 -8.67
N GLU A 133 -2.82 -0.42 -8.38
CA GLU A 133 -3.74 0.48 -9.08
C GLU A 133 -3.91 1.78 -8.28
N LEU A 134 -3.90 2.90 -8.99
CA LEU A 134 -4.05 4.23 -8.43
C LEU A 134 -5.13 4.99 -9.20
N LEU A 135 -6.18 5.41 -8.50
CA LEU A 135 -7.21 6.28 -9.08
C LEU A 135 -6.61 7.66 -9.39
N VAL A 136 -6.77 8.14 -10.61
CA VAL A 136 -6.38 9.49 -11.02
C VAL A 136 -7.02 10.54 -10.11
N GLY A 137 -6.23 11.49 -9.64
CA GLY A 137 -6.61 12.46 -8.61
C GLY A 137 -6.06 12.14 -7.22
N ASN A 138 -5.62 10.90 -6.94
CA ASN A 138 -4.93 10.56 -5.70
C ASN A 138 -3.46 11.05 -5.73
N LEU A 139 -3.31 12.37 -5.58
CA LEU A 139 -2.02 13.04 -5.71
C LEU A 139 -1.01 12.55 -4.65
N ASN A 140 -1.46 12.35 -3.41
CA ASN A 140 -0.58 11.96 -2.32
C ASN A 140 0.08 10.60 -2.60
N SER A 141 -0.72 9.60 -2.99
CA SER A 141 -0.19 8.27 -3.34
C SER A 141 0.69 8.33 -4.58
N TYR A 142 0.30 9.08 -5.62
CA TYR A 142 1.11 9.22 -6.83
C TYR A 142 2.50 9.81 -6.53
N MET A 143 2.56 10.88 -5.73
CA MET A 143 3.82 11.51 -5.33
C MET A 143 4.71 10.60 -4.49
N LEU A 144 4.12 9.84 -3.56
CA LEU A 144 4.87 8.84 -2.78
C LEU A 144 5.44 7.75 -3.67
N ILE A 145 4.60 7.12 -4.50
CA ILE A 145 5.01 6.03 -5.37
C ILE A 145 6.15 6.48 -6.29
N THR A 146 6.01 7.63 -6.96
CA THR A 146 7.02 8.11 -7.91
C THR A 146 8.29 8.59 -7.22
N TYR A 147 8.22 9.20 -6.04
CA TYR A 147 9.39 9.58 -5.26
C TYR A 147 10.23 8.38 -4.85
N PHE A 148 9.59 7.27 -4.51
CA PHE A 148 10.26 6.02 -4.12
C PHE A 148 10.56 5.07 -5.31
N GLY A 149 10.69 5.63 -6.52
CA GLY A 149 11.18 4.90 -7.69
C GLY A 149 10.11 4.20 -8.53
N GLY A 150 8.83 4.36 -8.18
CA GLY A 150 7.74 3.81 -8.98
C GLY A 150 7.40 4.70 -10.19
N HIS A 151 6.71 4.11 -11.15
CA HIS A 151 6.22 4.81 -12.34
C HIS A 151 4.89 4.21 -12.83
N ALA A 152 4.16 4.97 -13.64
CA ALA A 152 2.96 4.49 -14.29
C ALA A 152 3.31 3.75 -15.60
N GLU A 153 2.74 2.57 -15.82
CA GLU A 153 2.92 1.79 -17.05
C GLU A 153 1.70 1.84 -17.97
N LYS A 154 0.51 2.00 -17.41
CA LYS A 154 -0.76 1.93 -18.17
C LYS A 154 -1.83 2.79 -17.53
N ALA A 155 -2.69 3.39 -18.35
CA ALA A 155 -3.93 4.02 -17.93
C ALA A 155 -5.13 3.18 -18.39
N THR A 156 -6.08 2.94 -17.50
CA THR A 156 -7.30 2.16 -17.77
C THR A 156 -8.51 2.97 -17.34
N LYS A 157 -9.42 3.26 -18.29
CA LYS A 157 -10.68 3.94 -18.01
C LYS A 157 -11.74 2.91 -17.57
N ARG A 158 -12.43 3.19 -16.46
CA ARG A 158 -13.55 2.43 -15.92
C ARG A 158 -14.74 3.37 -15.68
N ASP A 159 -15.90 2.83 -15.35
CA ASP A 159 -17.11 3.62 -15.10
C ASP A 159 -16.95 4.62 -13.94
N ASN A 160 -16.18 4.23 -12.94
CA ASN A 160 -15.93 5.04 -11.72
C ASN A 160 -14.66 5.90 -11.79
N GLY A 161 -13.94 5.94 -12.91
CA GLY A 161 -12.78 6.79 -13.10
C GLY A 161 -11.67 6.19 -13.96
N THR A 162 -10.54 6.89 -14.04
CA THR A 162 -9.34 6.42 -14.71
C THR A 162 -8.33 5.93 -13.67
N TYR A 163 -7.80 4.75 -13.88
CA TYR A 163 -6.80 4.13 -13.00
C TYR A 163 -5.46 4.04 -13.70
N LEU A 164 -4.39 4.32 -12.97
CA LEU A 164 -3.02 4.09 -13.41
C LEU A 164 -2.52 2.78 -12.81
N SER A 165 -1.95 1.91 -13.64
CA SER A 165 -1.13 0.78 -13.17
C SER A 165 0.24 1.33 -12.81
N MET A 166 0.54 1.34 -11.52
CA MET A 166 1.80 1.81 -10.96
C MET A 166 2.71 0.63 -10.69
N VAL A 167 3.97 0.75 -11.08
CA VAL A 167 4.98 -0.30 -10.90
C VAL A 167 6.15 0.23 -10.09
N THR A 168 6.61 -0.58 -9.15
CA THR A 168 7.88 -0.37 -8.44
C THR A 168 8.65 -1.68 -8.43
N THR A 169 9.91 -1.66 -8.86
CA THR A 169 10.80 -2.81 -8.75
C THR A 169 11.76 -2.63 -7.57
N LYS A 170 12.30 -3.74 -7.06
CA LYS A 170 13.37 -3.69 -6.07
C LYS A 170 14.54 -2.85 -6.56
N GLU A 171 14.95 -3.02 -7.83
CA GLU A 171 16.02 -2.23 -8.44
C GLU A 171 15.73 -0.73 -8.43
N SER A 172 14.50 -0.32 -8.80
CA SER A 172 14.13 1.10 -8.83
C SER A 172 14.06 1.71 -7.43
N PHE A 173 13.60 0.95 -6.44
CA PHE A 173 13.59 1.35 -5.04
C PHE A 173 15.00 1.44 -4.46
N ASP A 174 15.86 0.44 -4.69
CA ASP A 174 17.25 0.42 -4.18
C ASP A 174 18.06 1.62 -4.68
N LYS A 175 17.82 2.11 -5.89
CA LYS A 175 18.47 3.32 -6.44
C LYS A 175 18.18 4.60 -5.64
N VAL A 176 17.03 4.67 -4.99
CA VAL A 176 16.60 5.86 -4.25
C VAL A 176 16.62 5.65 -2.74
N LYS A 177 16.58 4.43 -2.26
CA LYS A 177 16.37 4.03 -0.86
C LYS A 177 17.24 4.80 0.14
N ASN A 178 18.55 4.90 -0.10
CA ASN A 178 19.49 5.50 0.84
C ASN A 178 19.33 7.03 0.95
N ASP A 179 18.85 7.67 -0.11
CA ASP A 179 18.64 9.11 -0.19
C ASP A 179 17.19 9.53 0.03
N ALA A 180 16.26 8.60 -0.09
CA ALA A 180 14.83 8.88 -0.13
C ALA A 180 14.19 9.02 1.25
N ASN A 181 14.79 8.50 2.33
CA ASN A 181 14.24 8.66 3.68
C ASN A 181 14.54 10.05 4.28
N ASP A 182 14.22 11.09 3.51
CA ASP A 182 14.41 12.50 3.86
C ASP A 182 13.15 13.30 3.49
N LEU A 183 12.39 13.67 4.49
CA LEU A 183 11.13 14.41 4.33
C LEU A 183 11.36 15.79 3.66
N LEU A 184 12.50 16.43 3.88
CA LEU A 184 12.81 17.71 3.23
C LEU A 184 13.08 17.53 1.73
N LYS A 185 13.73 16.44 1.33
CA LYS A 185 13.90 16.09 -0.08
C LYS A 185 12.54 15.80 -0.72
N PHE A 186 11.67 15.06 -0.04
CA PHE A 186 10.31 14.80 -0.52
C PHE A 186 9.49 16.08 -0.67
N ALA A 187 9.54 16.99 0.30
CA ALA A 187 8.85 18.27 0.19
C ALA A 187 9.35 19.12 -1.01
N LYS A 188 10.68 19.10 -1.29
CA LYS A 188 11.25 19.72 -2.49
C LYS A 188 10.78 19.02 -3.77
N TYR A 189 10.69 17.70 -3.76
CA TYR A 189 10.20 16.90 -4.88
C TYR A 189 8.76 17.29 -5.24
N ILE A 190 7.85 17.35 -4.25
CA ILE A 190 6.45 17.77 -4.45
C ILE A 190 6.38 19.18 -5.06
N LYS A 191 7.17 20.14 -4.56
CA LYS A 191 7.19 21.51 -5.09
C LYS A 191 7.67 21.59 -6.53
N LYS A 192 8.62 20.75 -6.92
CA LYS A 192 9.21 20.73 -8.27
C LYS A 192 8.32 20.05 -9.29
N ASN A 193 7.62 18.97 -8.89
CA ASN A 193 6.84 18.13 -9.79
C ASN A 193 5.36 18.53 -9.76
N LYS A 194 4.96 19.39 -10.70
CA LYS A 194 3.55 19.69 -10.93
C LYS A 194 2.92 18.56 -11.74
N ILE A 195 1.89 17.94 -11.18
CA ILE A 195 1.22 16.81 -11.84
C ILE A 195 0.17 17.33 -12.82
N ASN A 196 0.32 16.92 -14.07
CA ASN A 196 -0.69 17.08 -15.12
C ASN A 196 -1.23 15.69 -15.50
N TRP A 197 -2.39 15.35 -14.94
CA TRP A 197 -3.00 14.04 -15.17
C TRP A 197 -3.30 13.75 -16.64
N GLU A 198 -3.69 14.77 -17.42
CA GLU A 198 -4.00 14.58 -18.85
C GLU A 198 -2.74 14.20 -19.65
N GLU A 199 -1.62 14.83 -19.36
CA GLU A 199 -0.35 14.49 -20.00
C GLU A 199 0.12 13.10 -19.63
N ILE A 200 0.00 12.73 -18.34
CA ILE A 200 0.35 11.38 -17.87
C ILE A 200 -0.51 10.35 -18.60
N ILE A 201 -1.83 10.51 -18.61
CA ILE A 201 -2.73 9.57 -19.28
C ILE A 201 -2.40 9.47 -20.78
N LYS A 202 -2.18 10.59 -21.47
CA LYS A 202 -1.82 10.61 -22.89
C LYS A 202 -0.52 9.88 -23.21
N SER A 203 0.43 9.89 -22.29
CA SER A 203 1.73 9.21 -22.48
C SER A 203 1.65 7.68 -22.30
N LEU A 204 0.55 7.17 -21.77
CA LEU A 204 0.34 5.75 -21.40
C LEU A 204 -0.69 5.01 -22.29
N VAL A 205 -1.24 5.70 -23.29
CA VAL A 205 -2.26 5.15 -24.23
C VAL A 205 -1.63 4.69 -25.55
#